data_4f634108515a0d1a6ef4db8b51165394
#
_entry.id   4f634108515a0d1a6ef4db8b51165394
#
_cell.length_a   1.000
_cell.length_b   1.000
_cell.length_c   1.000
_cell.angle_alpha   90.00
_cell.angle_beta   90.00
_cell.angle_gamma   90.00
#
_symmetry.space_group_name_H-M   'P 1'
#
loop_
_entity.id
_entity.type
_entity.pdbx_description
1 polymer ?
#
loop_
_entity_poly.entity_id
_entity_poly.type
_entity_poly.pdbx_seq_one_letter_code
_entity_poly.pdbx_strand_id
1 'polypeptide(L)'
;MPHENIEFQTADHVTLRGWFFRPLTKAPETRLPCLVMSHGFSALKEIELDTFAEYFTQNLPISCLVYDNRGFGDSDTKEGQPRHEILPSQQTSDISDAITYAQSRADVDPDRIGIWGSSYSGGHVLWVGAVDRRVKVVLSHAPFVDGWQNLNRLLRPDMMGAVNRSFQEDRLARAAGKPAATMKVVDEDPLKPSALPTPDSYQFFSAWEAKSNWKNEVTLKSLEAAREYVPSAHIAHISPTPLLMTVADNDAITPTDIALEAYSRAREPKKLHIFPGGHFDGYSGKGFERISSVQVDFLKEHLVG
;
A
#
# COMPACT_ATOMS: atom_id res chain seq x y z
N MET A 1 -15.07 3.91 -13.47
CA MET A 1 -14.78 4.60 -14.77
C MET A 1 -14.14 3.65 -15.77
N PRO A 2 -14.19 3.95 -17.11
CA PRO A 2 -13.41 3.15 -18.04
C PRO A 2 -11.90 3.31 -17.71
N HIS A 3 -11.21 2.22 -17.60
CA HIS A 3 -9.76 2.13 -17.44
C HIS A 3 -9.18 1.28 -18.57
N GLU A 4 -7.89 1.44 -18.82
CA GLU A 4 -7.11 0.58 -19.70
C GLU A 4 -6.49 -0.53 -18.86
N ASN A 5 -6.67 -1.79 -19.26
CA ASN A 5 -5.91 -2.88 -18.66
C ASN A 5 -4.45 -2.76 -19.11
N ILE A 6 -3.55 -2.84 -18.16
CA ILE A 6 -2.12 -2.75 -18.41
C ILE A 6 -1.36 -3.90 -17.77
N GLU A 7 -0.22 -4.20 -18.34
CA GLU A 7 0.78 -5.07 -17.72
C GLU A 7 2.17 -4.48 -17.92
N PHE A 8 3.06 -4.73 -16.96
CA PHE A 8 4.46 -4.34 -17.05
C PHE A 8 5.33 -5.36 -16.31
N GLN A 9 6.60 -5.41 -16.70
CA GLN A 9 7.57 -6.29 -16.06
C GLN A 9 8.41 -5.53 -15.05
N THR A 10 8.63 -6.18 -13.91
CA THR A 10 9.59 -5.72 -12.90
C THR A 10 11.04 -6.03 -13.34
N ALA A 11 12.01 -5.43 -12.68
CA ALA A 11 13.43 -5.66 -12.95
C ALA A 11 13.84 -7.14 -12.82
N ASP A 12 13.13 -7.92 -12.01
CA ASP A 12 13.36 -9.35 -11.84
C ASP A 12 12.37 -10.25 -12.65
N HIS A 13 11.78 -9.65 -13.71
CA HIS A 13 10.94 -10.31 -14.72
C HIS A 13 9.61 -10.90 -14.20
N VAL A 14 9.05 -10.33 -13.16
CA VAL A 14 7.67 -10.63 -12.74
C VAL A 14 6.71 -9.72 -13.49
N THR A 15 5.65 -10.27 -14.10
CA THR A 15 4.61 -9.47 -14.75
C THR A 15 3.59 -9.00 -13.72
N LEU A 16 3.48 -7.70 -13.56
CA LEU A 16 2.43 -7.06 -12.76
C LEU A 16 1.31 -6.57 -13.68
N ARG A 17 0.07 -6.75 -13.22
CA ARG A 17 -1.14 -6.38 -13.98
C ARG A 17 -1.96 -5.37 -13.20
N GLY A 18 -2.54 -4.43 -13.93
CA GLY A 18 -3.26 -3.32 -13.32
C GLY A 18 -4.16 -2.59 -14.28
N TRP A 19 -4.56 -1.43 -13.84
CA TRP A 19 -5.43 -0.50 -14.54
C TRP A 19 -4.80 0.88 -14.65
N PHE A 20 -4.98 1.50 -15.81
CA PHE A 20 -4.57 2.87 -16.04
C PHE A 20 -5.80 3.74 -16.27
N PHE A 21 -6.01 4.67 -15.35
CA PHE A 21 -7.13 5.62 -15.37
C PHE A 21 -6.69 6.93 -16.00
N ARG A 22 -7.58 7.53 -16.81
CA ARG A 22 -7.40 8.85 -17.42
C ARG A 22 -8.51 9.78 -17.00
N PRO A 23 -8.29 11.11 -16.95
CA PRO A 23 -9.35 12.06 -16.67
C PRO A 23 -10.42 12.02 -17.78
N LEU A 24 -11.69 12.23 -17.41
CA LEU A 24 -12.83 12.23 -18.35
C LEU A 24 -12.82 13.42 -19.29
N THR A 25 -12.24 14.54 -18.90
CA THR A 25 -12.09 15.71 -19.76
C THR A 25 -11.07 15.38 -20.84
N LYS A 26 -11.39 15.69 -22.11
CA LYS A 26 -10.39 15.65 -23.18
C LYS A 26 -9.16 16.43 -22.70
N ALA A 27 -8.16 15.70 -22.23
CA ALA A 27 -6.87 16.29 -21.97
C ALA A 27 -6.40 16.93 -23.30
N PRO A 28 -5.79 18.11 -23.26
CA PRO A 28 -5.07 18.62 -24.40
C PRO A 28 -4.06 17.54 -24.85
N GLU A 29 -3.55 17.63 -26.07
CA GLU A 29 -2.51 16.72 -26.63
C GLU A 29 -1.20 16.70 -25.81
N THR A 30 -1.26 17.10 -24.55
CA THR A 30 -0.14 17.23 -23.62
C THR A 30 -0.11 16.01 -22.68
N ARG A 31 1.11 15.58 -22.36
CA ARG A 31 1.38 14.55 -21.37
C ARG A 31 0.85 14.98 -20.00
N LEU A 32 0.24 14.05 -19.28
CA LEU A 32 -0.36 14.30 -17.95
C LEU A 32 0.57 13.84 -16.83
N PRO A 33 0.52 14.48 -15.65
CA PRO A 33 1.07 13.90 -14.44
C PRO A 33 0.48 12.52 -14.17
N CYS A 34 1.25 11.64 -13.53
CA CYS A 34 0.77 10.30 -13.16
C CYS A 34 0.97 10.03 -11.68
N LEU A 35 -0.06 9.48 -11.03
CA LEU A 35 -0.01 8.98 -9.67
C LEU A 35 0.08 7.45 -9.72
N VAL A 36 1.21 6.89 -9.29
CA VAL A 36 1.40 5.45 -9.12
C VAL A 36 0.88 5.05 -7.75
N MET A 37 -0.06 4.09 -7.71
CA MET A 37 -0.82 3.75 -6.52
C MET A 37 -0.68 2.27 -6.18
N SER A 38 -0.43 1.97 -4.90
CA SER A 38 -0.26 0.61 -4.39
C SER A 38 -1.15 0.34 -3.18
N HIS A 39 -1.80 -0.83 -3.17
CA HIS A 39 -2.72 -1.25 -2.13
C HIS A 39 -2.02 -1.76 -0.86
N GLY A 40 -2.76 -1.85 0.25
CA GLY A 40 -2.29 -2.33 1.55
C GLY A 40 -2.02 -3.83 1.61
N PHE A 41 -1.81 -4.32 2.83
CA PHE A 41 -1.48 -5.72 3.13
C PHE A 41 -2.53 -6.67 2.56
N SER A 42 -2.13 -7.61 1.73
CA SER A 42 -2.95 -8.62 1.05
C SER A 42 -4.12 -8.14 0.20
N ALA A 43 -4.37 -6.84 0.10
CA ALA A 43 -5.47 -6.30 -0.70
C ALA A 43 -5.23 -6.49 -2.22
N LEU A 44 -6.22 -6.12 -3.02
CA LEU A 44 -6.17 -6.11 -4.48
C LEU A 44 -6.48 -4.71 -5.01
N LYS A 45 -6.18 -4.48 -6.29
CA LYS A 45 -6.43 -3.19 -6.97
C LYS A 45 -7.91 -2.77 -6.96
N GLU A 46 -8.84 -3.74 -6.96
CA GLU A 46 -10.29 -3.52 -6.87
C GLU A 46 -10.81 -3.34 -5.44
N ILE A 47 -9.95 -3.46 -4.42
CA ILE A 47 -10.35 -3.25 -3.02
C ILE A 47 -10.08 -1.79 -2.66
N GLU A 48 -11.00 -0.91 -3.06
CA GLU A 48 -11.05 0.55 -2.82
C GLU A 48 -9.91 1.37 -3.46
N LEU A 49 -8.86 0.75 -4.04
CA LEU A 49 -7.79 1.50 -4.70
C LEU A 49 -8.27 2.17 -5.99
N ASP A 50 -9.11 1.48 -6.74
CA ASP A 50 -9.78 2.00 -7.93
C ASP A 50 -10.71 3.18 -7.62
N THR A 51 -11.41 3.13 -6.48
CA THR A 51 -12.28 4.21 -6.00
C THR A 51 -11.50 5.52 -5.81
N PHE A 52 -10.31 5.45 -5.19
CA PHE A 52 -9.43 6.62 -5.08
C PHE A 52 -8.91 7.09 -6.46
N ALA A 53 -8.48 6.16 -7.32
CA ALA A 53 -7.99 6.50 -8.66
C ALA A 53 -9.06 7.19 -9.51
N GLU A 54 -10.29 6.69 -9.47
CA GLU A 54 -11.46 7.31 -10.12
C GLU A 54 -11.72 8.72 -9.59
N TYR A 55 -11.71 8.89 -8.27
CA TYR A 55 -11.94 10.18 -7.66
C TYR A 55 -10.87 11.21 -8.06
N PHE A 56 -9.60 10.83 -8.05
CA PHE A 56 -8.52 11.72 -8.44
C PHE A 56 -8.60 12.12 -9.90
N THR A 57 -8.86 11.19 -10.81
CA THR A 57 -8.95 11.46 -12.25
C THR A 57 -10.24 12.20 -12.65
N GLN A 58 -11.29 12.18 -11.80
CA GLN A 58 -12.47 13.02 -11.96
C GLN A 58 -12.25 14.47 -11.58
N ASN A 59 -11.40 14.72 -10.56
CA ASN A 59 -11.23 16.03 -9.97
C ASN A 59 -9.95 16.76 -10.42
N LEU A 60 -8.99 16.04 -11.02
CA LEU A 60 -7.70 16.58 -11.45
C LEU A 60 -7.33 16.12 -12.86
N PRO A 61 -6.56 16.92 -13.62
CA PRO A 61 -6.02 16.52 -14.91
C PRO A 61 -4.77 15.63 -14.72
N ILE A 62 -4.92 14.49 -14.05
CA ILE A 62 -3.86 13.51 -13.82
C ILE A 62 -4.30 12.13 -14.29
N SER A 63 -3.36 11.26 -14.58
CA SER A 63 -3.59 9.84 -14.74
C SER A 63 -3.27 9.09 -13.45
N CYS A 64 -3.88 7.93 -13.23
CA CYS A 64 -3.58 7.04 -12.11
C CYS A 64 -3.22 5.64 -12.63
N LEU A 65 -2.12 5.10 -12.15
CA LEU A 65 -1.68 3.72 -12.37
C LEU A 65 -1.93 2.92 -11.10
N VAL A 66 -2.84 1.96 -11.13
CA VAL A 66 -3.09 1.02 -10.04
C VAL A 66 -2.74 -0.39 -10.48
N TYR A 67 -2.21 -1.22 -9.61
CA TYR A 67 -1.85 -2.60 -9.96
C TYR A 67 -1.96 -3.54 -8.76
N ASP A 68 -2.09 -4.83 -9.02
CA ASP A 68 -1.95 -5.84 -7.99
C ASP A 68 -0.48 -6.06 -7.68
N ASN A 69 -0.13 -6.07 -6.41
CA ASN A 69 1.22 -6.44 -5.97
C ASN A 69 1.56 -7.88 -6.42
N ARG A 70 2.85 -8.17 -6.61
CA ARG A 70 3.33 -9.50 -7.00
C ARG A 70 2.73 -10.61 -6.14
N GLY A 71 2.26 -11.67 -6.78
CA GLY A 71 1.66 -12.83 -6.13
C GLY A 71 0.23 -12.63 -5.63
N PHE A 72 -0.38 -11.47 -5.91
CA PHE A 72 -1.77 -11.14 -5.58
C PHE A 72 -2.60 -10.88 -6.83
N GLY A 73 -3.91 -11.04 -6.73
CA GLY A 73 -4.85 -10.78 -7.81
C GLY A 73 -4.42 -11.39 -9.14
N ASP A 74 -4.36 -10.55 -10.17
CA ASP A 74 -3.98 -10.94 -11.53
C ASP A 74 -2.46 -10.93 -11.77
N SER A 75 -1.66 -10.34 -10.86
CA SER A 75 -0.21 -10.27 -11.01
C SER A 75 0.48 -11.61 -10.79
N ASP A 76 1.54 -11.85 -11.54
CA ASP A 76 2.35 -13.05 -11.41
C ASP A 76 3.21 -13.04 -10.12
N THR A 77 3.80 -14.15 -9.81
CA THR A 77 4.85 -14.28 -8.79
C THR A 77 6.13 -14.77 -9.45
N LYS A 78 7.26 -14.55 -8.83
CA LYS A 78 8.53 -15.05 -9.34
C LYS A 78 8.54 -16.58 -9.33
N GLU A 79 9.13 -17.18 -10.34
CA GLU A 79 9.29 -18.65 -10.40
C GLU A 79 9.94 -19.17 -9.11
N GLY A 80 9.33 -20.21 -8.52
CA GLY A 80 9.75 -20.81 -7.26
C GLY A 80 9.33 -20.05 -6.00
N GLN A 81 8.68 -18.89 -6.11
CA GLN A 81 8.07 -18.19 -4.97
C GLN A 81 6.59 -18.55 -4.84
N PRO A 82 6.07 -18.70 -3.61
CA PRO A 82 4.64 -18.92 -3.41
C PRO A 82 3.84 -17.65 -3.72
N ARG A 83 2.59 -17.83 -4.12
CA ARG A 83 1.62 -16.72 -4.11
C ARG A 83 1.32 -16.28 -2.67
N HIS A 84 0.76 -15.10 -2.52
CA HIS A 84 0.36 -14.48 -1.24
C HIS A 84 1.54 -14.29 -0.27
N GLU A 85 2.77 -14.16 -0.80
CA GLU A 85 3.95 -13.80 -0.05
C GLU A 85 4.24 -12.30 -0.17
N ILE A 86 4.33 -11.61 0.97
CA ILE A 86 4.60 -10.18 1.06
C ILE A 86 6.02 -9.98 1.55
N LEU A 87 6.90 -9.51 0.65
CA LEU A 87 8.26 -9.13 0.99
C LEU A 87 8.45 -7.63 0.71
N PRO A 88 8.60 -6.79 1.74
CA PRO A 88 8.68 -5.33 1.58
C PRO A 88 9.71 -4.87 0.57
N SER A 89 10.90 -5.49 0.58
CA SER A 89 11.98 -5.14 -0.36
C SER A 89 11.60 -5.37 -1.83
N GLN A 90 10.80 -6.40 -2.11
CA GLN A 90 10.32 -6.65 -3.47
C GLN A 90 9.20 -5.67 -3.84
N GLN A 91 8.22 -5.46 -2.96
CA GLN A 91 7.11 -4.56 -3.26
C GLN A 91 7.55 -3.09 -3.38
N THR A 92 8.55 -2.64 -2.61
CA THR A 92 9.14 -1.30 -2.79
C THR A 92 9.92 -1.18 -4.10
N SER A 93 10.62 -2.23 -4.54
CA SER A 93 11.24 -2.30 -5.87
C SER A 93 10.19 -2.24 -6.97
N ASP A 94 9.07 -2.97 -6.82
CA ASP A 94 7.97 -2.99 -7.79
C ASP A 94 7.33 -1.60 -7.97
N ILE A 95 7.23 -0.79 -6.91
CA ILE A 95 6.78 0.60 -7.04
C ILE A 95 7.74 1.40 -7.91
N SER A 96 9.05 1.23 -7.76
CA SER A 96 10.04 1.90 -8.62
C SER A 96 9.97 1.41 -10.08
N ASP A 97 9.66 0.14 -10.31
CA ASP A 97 9.41 -0.41 -11.64
C ASP A 97 8.10 0.13 -12.25
N ALA A 98 7.05 0.29 -11.45
CA ALA A 98 5.79 0.92 -11.85
C ALA A 98 6.00 2.41 -12.22
N ILE A 99 6.85 3.13 -11.49
CA ILE A 99 7.28 4.49 -11.86
C ILE A 99 7.98 4.48 -13.23
N THR A 100 8.88 3.52 -13.46
CA THR A 100 9.59 3.38 -14.76
C THR A 100 8.59 3.10 -15.88
N TYR A 101 7.64 2.21 -15.67
CA TYR A 101 6.58 1.95 -16.64
C TYR A 101 5.73 3.21 -16.90
N ALA A 102 5.31 3.92 -15.86
CA ALA A 102 4.57 5.17 -16.03
C ALA A 102 5.36 6.19 -16.88
N GLN A 103 6.66 6.37 -16.62
CA GLN A 103 7.54 7.27 -17.38
C GLN A 103 7.70 6.84 -18.84
N SER A 104 7.62 5.56 -19.17
CA SER A 104 7.74 5.04 -20.54
C SER A 104 6.51 5.30 -21.41
N ARG A 105 5.38 5.65 -20.81
CA ARG A 105 4.13 5.90 -21.54
C ARG A 105 4.18 7.23 -22.28
N ALA A 106 3.68 7.22 -23.51
CA ALA A 106 3.67 8.43 -24.36
C ALA A 106 2.70 9.52 -23.85
N ASP A 107 1.68 9.14 -23.07
CA ASP A 107 0.64 10.01 -22.52
C ASP A 107 0.93 10.51 -21.09
N VAL A 108 2.08 10.12 -20.51
CA VAL A 108 2.52 10.53 -19.17
C VAL A 108 3.67 11.53 -19.27
N ASP A 109 3.65 12.55 -18.40
CA ASP A 109 4.76 13.45 -18.19
C ASP A 109 5.80 12.79 -17.26
N PRO A 110 6.97 12.38 -17.75
CA PRO A 110 7.94 11.62 -16.98
C PRO A 110 8.54 12.41 -15.81
N ASP A 111 8.42 13.74 -15.82
CA ASP A 111 8.93 14.62 -14.78
C ASP A 111 7.90 14.94 -13.70
N ARG A 112 6.65 14.47 -13.85
CA ARG A 112 5.56 14.68 -12.90
C ARG A 112 4.92 13.38 -12.45
N ILE A 113 5.72 12.57 -11.72
CA ILE A 113 5.26 11.30 -11.14
C ILE A 113 5.07 11.46 -9.63
N GLY A 114 3.86 11.21 -9.14
CA GLY A 114 3.55 11.07 -7.72
C GLY A 114 3.39 9.61 -7.31
N ILE A 115 3.48 9.33 -6.02
CA ILE A 115 3.18 8.01 -5.46
C ILE A 115 2.14 8.11 -4.34
N TRP A 116 1.24 7.13 -4.30
CA TRP A 116 0.20 6.99 -3.30
C TRP A 116 0.17 5.55 -2.77
N GLY A 117 0.09 5.39 -1.46
CA GLY A 117 -0.04 4.09 -0.86
C GLY A 117 -0.93 4.11 0.37
N SER A 118 -1.65 3.02 0.62
CA SER A 118 -2.48 2.86 1.80
C SER A 118 -1.96 1.76 2.72
N SER A 119 -2.13 1.93 4.02
CA SER A 119 -1.82 0.92 5.03
C SER A 119 -0.37 0.44 4.91
N TYR A 120 -0.14 -0.81 4.60
CA TYR A 120 1.20 -1.37 4.39
C TYR A 120 1.95 -0.65 3.27
N SER A 121 1.29 -0.36 2.15
CA SER A 121 1.87 0.45 1.07
C SER A 121 1.92 1.94 1.40
N GLY A 122 1.17 2.42 2.40
CA GLY A 122 1.41 3.72 3.02
C GLY A 122 2.83 3.82 3.59
N GLY A 123 3.33 2.72 4.15
CA GLY A 123 4.74 2.58 4.52
C GLY A 123 5.68 2.50 3.31
N HIS A 124 5.33 1.70 2.30
CA HIS A 124 6.17 1.56 1.10
C HIS A 124 6.43 2.91 0.42
N VAL A 125 5.42 3.76 0.28
CA VAL A 125 5.61 5.08 -0.34
C VAL A 125 6.46 6.02 0.50
N LEU A 126 6.53 5.87 1.82
CA LEU A 126 7.49 6.60 2.66
C LEU A 126 8.92 6.17 2.36
N TRP A 127 9.15 4.86 2.18
CA TRP A 127 10.46 4.34 1.80
C TRP A 127 10.85 4.78 0.38
N VAL A 128 9.98 4.53 -0.61
CA VAL A 128 10.26 4.85 -2.02
C VAL A 128 10.44 6.35 -2.23
N GLY A 129 9.59 7.19 -1.61
CA GLY A 129 9.71 8.65 -1.69
C GLY A 129 11.04 9.19 -1.14
N ALA A 130 11.68 8.48 -0.22
CA ALA A 130 12.98 8.84 0.31
C ALA A 130 14.14 8.45 -0.61
N VAL A 131 14.03 7.31 -1.33
CA VAL A 131 15.16 6.74 -2.10
C VAL A 131 15.03 6.95 -3.61
N ASP A 132 13.83 7.03 -4.17
CA ASP A 132 13.59 7.24 -5.60
C ASP A 132 13.32 8.73 -5.90
N ARG A 133 14.34 9.43 -6.38
CA ARG A 133 14.27 10.89 -6.59
C ARG A 133 13.46 11.33 -7.82
N ARG A 134 12.89 10.39 -8.57
CA ARG A 134 11.90 10.67 -9.63
C ARG A 134 10.56 11.09 -9.06
N VAL A 135 10.28 10.71 -7.81
CA VAL A 135 9.02 11.02 -7.10
C VAL A 135 8.93 12.52 -6.81
N LYS A 136 7.81 13.13 -7.21
CA LYS A 136 7.55 14.59 -7.02
C LYS A 136 6.57 14.88 -5.88
N VAL A 137 5.76 13.91 -5.48
CA VAL A 137 4.84 14.03 -4.34
C VAL A 137 4.58 12.64 -3.73
N VAL A 138 4.47 12.59 -2.41
CA VAL A 138 4.19 11.36 -1.66
C VAL A 138 2.90 11.52 -0.87
N LEU A 139 1.95 10.62 -1.10
CA LEU A 139 0.73 10.50 -0.30
C LEU A 139 0.71 9.17 0.43
N SER A 140 0.69 9.21 1.75
CA SER A 140 0.73 8.05 2.63
C SER A 140 -0.56 8.01 3.47
N HIS A 141 -1.44 7.06 3.19
CA HIS A 141 -2.75 6.91 3.82
C HIS A 141 -2.73 5.79 4.86
N ALA A 142 -3.13 6.11 6.12
CA ALA A 142 -3.19 5.18 7.26
C ALA A 142 -1.93 4.26 7.34
N PRO A 143 -0.70 4.83 7.39
CA PRO A 143 0.51 4.10 7.06
C PRO A 143 0.98 3.14 8.13
N PHE A 144 1.41 1.96 7.69
CA PHE A 144 2.29 1.09 8.47
C PHE A 144 3.72 1.66 8.48
N VAL A 145 4.22 2.05 9.64
CA VAL A 145 5.49 2.82 9.73
C VAL A 145 6.61 2.12 10.50
N ASP A 146 6.30 1.13 11.33
CA ASP A 146 7.25 0.38 12.14
C ASP A 146 6.71 -1.01 12.45
N GLY A 147 7.31 -2.03 11.86
CA GLY A 147 6.84 -3.42 11.97
C GLY A 147 7.02 -4.02 13.35
N TRP A 148 8.11 -3.67 14.04
CA TRP A 148 8.35 -4.16 15.37
C TRP A 148 7.33 -3.63 16.38
N GLN A 149 7.11 -2.31 16.39
CA GLN A 149 6.12 -1.70 17.26
C GLN A 149 4.70 -2.14 16.91
N ASN A 150 4.39 -2.18 15.61
CA ASN A 150 3.07 -2.57 15.13
C ASN A 150 2.69 -4.00 15.55
N LEU A 151 3.59 -4.96 15.34
CA LEU A 151 3.35 -6.35 15.70
C LEU A 151 3.16 -6.51 17.22
N ASN A 152 3.94 -5.81 18.03
CA ASN A 152 3.82 -5.85 19.49
C ASN A 152 2.51 -5.23 20.02
N ARG A 153 1.84 -4.38 19.22
CA ARG A 153 0.51 -3.83 19.55
C ARG A 153 -0.62 -4.76 19.10
N LEU A 154 -0.47 -5.39 17.93
CA LEU A 154 -1.48 -6.30 17.39
C LEU A 154 -1.47 -7.66 18.07
N LEU A 155 -0.30 -8.13 18.50
CA LEU A 155 -0.15 -9.47 19.05
C LEU A 155 -0.24 -9.47 20.59
N ARG A 156 -1.09 -10.33 21.12
CA ARG A 156 -1.17 -10.55 22.57
C ARG A 156 0.20 -11.05 23.10
N PRO A 157 0.71 -10.50 24.21
CA PRO A 157 2.02 -10.86 24.74
C PRO A 157 2.18 -12.36 25.07
N ASP A 158 1.11 -13.03 25.50
CA ASP A 158 1.12 -14.48 25.80
C ASP A 158 1.25 -15.34 24.53
N MET A 159 0.90 -14.83 23.34
CA MET A 159 1.04 -15.52 22.06
C MET A 159 2.40 -15.36 21.40
N MET A 160 3.23 -14.38 21.83
CA MET A 160 4.51 -14.07 21.19
C MET A 160 5.44 -15.29 21.10
N GLY A 161 5.49 -16.12 22.16
CA GLY A 161 6.29 -17.34 22.16
C GLY A 161 5.82 -18.38 21.12
N ALA A 162 4.52 -18.51 20.90
CA ALA A 162 3.96 -19.40 19.90
C ALA A 162 4.25 -18.90 18.46
N VAL A 163 4.10 -17.60 18.21
CA VAL A 163 4.42 -16.99 16.92
C VAL A 163 5.91 -17.15 16.58
N ASN A 164 6.81 -16.92 17.52
CA ASN A 164 8.24 -17.14 17.27
C ASN A 164 8.57 -18.60 16.94
N ARG A 165 7.92 -19.57 17.60
CA ARG A 165 8.08 -21.00 17.25
C ARG A 165 7.56 -21.30 15.85
N SER A 166 6.40 -20.78 15.46
CA SER A 166 5.86 -21.01 14.12
C SER A 166 6.75 -20.43 13.02
N PHE A 167 7.39 -19.28 13.22
CA PHE A 167 8.39 -18.77 12.28
C PHE A 167 9.62 -19.69 12.18
N GLN A 168 10.11 -20.19 13.29
CA GLN A 168 11.24 -21.14 13.30
C GLN A 168 10.88 -22.45 12.58
N GLU A 169 9.71 -23.02 12.87
CA GLU A 169 9.22 -24.24 12.25
C GLU A 169 9.03 -24.07 10.74
N ASP A 170 8.47 -22.95 10.30
CA ASP A 170 8.33 -22.63 8.87
C ASP A 170 9.70 -22.50 8.18
N ARG A 171 10.67 -21.83 8.80
CA ARG A 171 12.03 -21.74 8.26
C ARG A 171 12.67 -23.11 8.09
N LEU A 172 12.56 -23.99 9.08
CA LEU A 172 13.07 -25.37 9.01
C LEU A 172 12.36 -26.19 7.93
N ALA A 173 11.04 -26.06 7.82
CA ALA A 173 10.24 -26.74 6.82
C ALA A 173 10.63 -26.33 5.39
N ARG A 174 10.74 -25.02 5.14
CA ARG A 174 11.18 -24.48 3.83
C ARG A 174 12.62 -24.88 3.50
N ALA A 175 13.54 -24.89 4.47
CA ALA A 175 14.90 -25.38 4.27
C ALA A 175 14.95 -26.88 3.91
N ALA A 176 13.96 -27.66 4.35
CA ALA A 176 13.78 -29.06 3.97
C ALA A 176 12.98 -29.26 2.67
N GLY A 177 12.74 -28.19 1.88
CA GLY A 177 12.01 -28.25 0.60
C GLY A 177 10.49 -28.37 0.72
N LYS A 178 9.92 -28.17 1.92
CA LYS A 178 8.46 -28.15 2.09
C LYS A 178 7.86 -26.79 1.64
N PRO A 179 6.58 -26.77 1.24
CA PRO A 179 5.88 -25.53 0.95
C PRO A 179 5.92 -24.56 2.14
N ALA A 180 5.89 -23.25 1.87
CA ALA A 180 5.75 -22.23 2.89
C ALA A 180 4.43 -22.40 3.66
N ALA A 181 4.49 -22.29 4.97
CA ALA A 181 3.27 -22.27 5.77
C ALA A 181 2.50 -20.97 5.55
N THR A 182 1.17 -21.04 5.58
CA THR A 182 0.28 -19.90 5.45
C THR A 182 -0.54 -19.68 6.71
N MET A 183 -1.09 -18.46 6.85
CA MET A 183 -2.12 -18.16 7.81
C MET A 183 -3.21 -17.29 7.19
N LYS A 184 -4.37 -17.26 7.81
CA LYS A 184 -5.46 -16.35 7.40
C LYS A 184 -5.04 -14.89 7.55
N VAL A 185 -5.52 -14.06 6.65
CA VAL A 185 -5.41 -12.60 6.80
C VAL A 185 -6.32 -12.11 7.93
N VAL A 186 -7.58 -12.56 7.92
CA VAL A 186 -8.61 -12.21 8.92
C VAL A 186 -9.37 -13.45 9.38
N ASP A 187 -9.90 -13.43 10.59
CA ASP A 187 -10.83 -14.44 11.11
C ASP A 187 -12.02 -13.73 11.78
N GLU A 188 -13.21 -14.34 11.72
CA GLU A 188 -14.41 -13.84 12.38
C GLU A 188 -14.22 -13.76 13.90
N ASP A 189 -13.52 -14.75 14.45
CA ASP A 189 -13.16 -14.78 15.87
C ASP A 189 -11.79 -14.07 16.06
N PRO A 190 -11.75 -12.86 16.64
CA PRO A 190 -10.52 -12.10 16.82
C PRO A 190 -9.53 -12.77 17.79
N LEU A 191 -9.92 -13.83 18.47
CA LEU A 191 -9.03 -14.62 19.34
C LEU A 191 -8.29 -15.72 18.56
N LYS A 192 -8.72 -16.02 17.33
CA LYS A 192 -7.99 -16.96 16.46
C LYS A 192 -6.81 -16.28 15.79
N PRO A 193 -5.73 -17.03 15.56
CA PRO A 193 -4.57 -16.50 14.85
C PRO A 193 -4.91 -16.03 13.45
N SER A 194 -4.68 -14.75 13.16
CA SER A 194 -4.77 -14.13 11.83
C SER A 194 -3.77 -12.98 11.73
N ALA A 195 -3.45 -12.57 10.51
CA ALA A 195 -2.49 -11.49 10.27
C ALA A 195 -3.01 -10.12 10.74
N LEU A 196 -4.32 -9.89 10.60
CA LEU A 196 -5.02 -8.67 10.99
C LEU A 196 -6.16 -9.04 11.96
N PRO A 197 -5.86 -9.24 13.26
CA PRO A 197 -6.78 -9.85 14.22
C PRO A 197 -7.77 -8.85 14.84
N THR A 198 -8.41 -8.02 14.02
CA THR A 198 -9.39 -7.04 14.49
C THR A 198 -10.75 -7.24 13.82
N PRO A 199 -11.86 -6.95 14.52
CA PRO A 199 -13.20 -7.11 13.97
C PRO A 199 -13.47 -6.29 12.71
N ASP A 200 -12.94 -5.07 12.65
CA ASP A 200 -13.07 -4.18 11.49
C ASP A 200 -12.28 -4.71 10.28
N SER A 201 -11.12 -5.34 10.49
CA SER A 201 -10.39 -6.05 9.43
C SER A 201 -11.22 -7.18 8.84
N TYR A 202 -11.83 -8.00 9.70
CA TYR A 202 -12.71 -9.08 9.23
C TYR A 202 -13.89 -8.52 8.43
N GLN A 203 -14.56 -7.50 8.95
CA GLN A 203 -15.68 -6.86 8.28
C GLN A 203 -15.29 -6.30 6.90
N PHE A 204 -14.13 -5.64 6.81
CA PHE A 204 -13.64 -5.07 5.57
C PHE A 204 -13.32 -6.14 4.53
N PHE A 205 -12.45 -7.09 4.84
CA PHE A 205 -11.97 -8.06 3.87
C PHE A 205 -13.00 -9.13 3.49
N SER A 206 -13.82 -9.61 4.44
CA SER A 206 -14.86 -10.61 4.14
C SER A 206 -15.91 -10.11 3.14
N ALA A 207 -16.16 -8.80 3.10
CA ALA A 207 -17.06 -8.19 2.12
C ALA A 207 -16.55 -8.32 0.67
N TRP A 208 -15.26 -8.58 0.46
CA TRP A 208 -14.63 -8.72 -0.86
C TRP A 208 -14.44 -10.18 -1.31
N GLU A 209 -14.55 -11.13 -0.42
CA GLU A 209 -14.31 -12.56 -0.71
C GLU A 209 -15.20 -13.10 -1.84
N ALA A 210 -16.46 -12.63 -1.91
CA ALA A 210 -17.39 -13.01 -2.97
C ALA A 210 -17.37 -12.09 -4.20
N LYS A 211 -16.71 -10.93 -4.11
CA LYS A 211 -16.73 -9.88 -5.14
C LYS A 211 -15.43 -9.77 -5.94
N SER A 212 -14.37 -10.42 -5.47
CA SER A 212 -13.04 -10.33 -6.05
C SER A 212 -12.32 -11.68 -6.03
N ASN A 213 -11.12 -11.72 -6.61
CA ASN A 213 -10.23 -12.88 -6.54
C ASN A 213 -9.41 -12.92 -5.24
N TRP A 214 -9.73 -12.09 -4.26
CA TRP A 214 -9.03 -12.05 -3.00
C TRP A 214 -9.06 -13.41 -2.27
N LYS A 215 -7.93 -13.76 -1.68
CA LYS A 215 -7.78 -14.99 -0.89
C LYS A 215 -7.40 -14.63 0.54
N ASN A 216 -8.12 -15.24 1.49
CA ASN A 216 -7.89 -15.05 2.90
C ASN A 216 -6.66 -15.83 3.39
N GLU A 217 -5.52 -15.57 2.78
CA GLU A 217 -4.26 -16.19 3.20
C GLU A 217 -3.03 -15.33 2.86
N VAL A 218 -2.01 -15.45 3.69
CA VAL A 218 -0.64 -14.97 3.44
C VAL A 218 0.35 -15.98 3.99
N THR A 219 1.59 -15.99 3.47
CA THR A 219 2.63 -16.86 4.03
C THR A 219 3.07 -16.36 5.42
N LEU A 220 3.51 -17.28 6.30
CA LEU A 220 4.09 -16.89 7.61
C LEU A 220 5.34 -16.03 7.42
N LYS A 221 6.10 -16.25 6.37
CA LYS A 221 7.27 -15.44 6.01
C LYS A 221 6.89 -13.97 5.79
N SER A 222 5.68 -13.69 5.29
CA SER A 222 5.18 -12.31 5.14
C SER A 222 5.12 -11.56 6.47
N LEU A 223 4.66 -12.23 7.53
CA LEU A 223 4.58 -11.63 8.87
C LEU A 223 5.96 -11.49 9.52
N GLU A 224 6.83 -12.46 9.30
CA GLU A 224 8.20 -12.37 9.75
C GLU A 224 8.94 -11.21 9.08
N ALA A 225 8.77 -11.03 7.76
CA ALA A 225 9.32 -9.91 7.01
C ALA A 225 8.71 -8.56 7.41
N ALA A 226 7.40 -8.53 7.72
CA ALA A 226 6.74 -7.32 8.21
C ALA A 226 7.32 -6.85 9.54
N ARG A 227 7.72 -7.78 10.44
CA ARG A 227 8.28 -7.45 11.77
C ARG A 227 9.59 -6.69 11.69
N GLU A 228 10.44 -6.97 10.72
CA GLU A 228 11.73 -6.29 10.54
C GLU A 228 11.64 -4.98 9.74
N TYR A 229 10.48 -4.72 9.11
CA TYR A 229 10.31 -3.61 8.18
C TYR A 229 9.97 -2.31 8.91
N VAL A 230 10.84 -1.30 8.78
CA VAL A 230 10.68 0.04 9.37
C VAL A 230 10.71 1.10 8.26
N PRO A 231 9.63 1.25 7.48
CA PRO A 231 9.62 2.18 6.34
C PRO A 231 9.82 3.64 6.73
N SER A 232 9.48 4.01 7.96
CA SER A 232 9.71 5.36 8.48
C SER A 232 11.18 5.66 8.81
N ALA A 233 12.09 4.70 8.72
CA ALA A 233 13.52 4.92 9.02
C ALA A 233 14.15 6.03 8.16
N HIS A 234 13.65 6.22 6.93
CA HIS A 234 14.14 7.21 5.99
C HIS A 234 13.22 8.41 5.76
N ILE A 235 12.15 8.56 6.56
CA ILE A 235 11.10 9.57 6.35
C ILE A 235 11.67 11.01 6.27
N ALA A 236 12.73 11.32 7.02
CA ALA A 236 13.39 12.63 6.97
C ALA A 236 14.08 12.91 5.63
N HIS A 237 14.36 11.89 4.82
CA HIS A 237 15.02 12.00 3.51
C HIS A 237 14.03 12.14 2.35
N ILE A 238 12.71 12.10 2.60
CA ILE A 238 11.69 12.42 1.59
C ILE A 238 11.87 13.87 1.13
N SER A 239 12.13 14.78 2.07
CA SER A 239 12.41 16.19 1.77
C SER A 239 13.54 16.35 0.72
N PRO A 240 13.42 17.25 -0.25
CA PRO A 240 12.39 18.30 -0.41
C PRO A 240 11.10 17.86 -1.14
N THR A 241 10.88 16.58 -1.37
CA THR A 241 9.64 16.08 -1.97
C THR A 241 8.49 16.29 -0.99
N PRO A 242 7.36 16.92 -1.40
CA PRO A 242 6.19 17.11 -0.55
C PRO A 242 5.59 15.79 -0.07
N LEU A 243 5.29 15.72 1.23
CA LEU A 243 4.68 14.57 1.90
C LEU A 243 3.34 14.92 2.51
N LEU A 244 2.28 14.20 2.14
CA LEU A 244 1.01 14.18 2.89
C LEU A 244 0.86 12.84 3.61
N MET A 245 0.66 12.88 4.92
CA MET A 245 0.20 11.73 5.69
C MET A 245 -1.26 11.95 6.14
N THR A 246 -2.12 10.97 5.88
CA THR A 246 -3.50 10.95 6.41
C THR A 246 -3.60 9.82 7.42
N VAL A 247 -3.99 10.10 8.65
CA VAL A 247 -3.91 9.17 9.80
C VAL A 247 -5.26 9.12 10.50
N ALA A 248 -5.77 7.92 10.79
CA ALA A 248 -6.98 7.77 11.60
C ALA A 248 -6.67 8.07 13.08
N ASP A 249 -7.60 8.68 13.80
CA ASP A 249 -7.39 9.07 15.21
C ASP A 249 -7.55 7.89 16.19
N ASN A 250 -8.12 6.76 15.74
CA ASN A 250 -8.32 5.56 16.54
C ASN A 250 -7.96 4.29 15.76
N ASP A 251 -6.78 4.27 15.14
CA ASP A 251 -6.30 3.15 14.33
C ASP A 251 -5.70 2.04 15.21
N ALA A 252 -6.32 0.86 15.18
CA ALA A 252 -5.83 -0.32 15.87
C ALA A 252 -4.86 -1.17 15.02
N ILE A 253 -4.92 -1.04 13.70
CA ILE A 253 -4.10 -1.81 12.75
C ILE A 253 -2.74 -1.16 12.52
N THR A 254 -2.72 0.14 12.28
CA THR A 254 -1.50 0.96 12.15
C THR A 254 -1.56 2.08 13.19
N PRO A 255 -1.14 1.81 14.44
CA PRO A 255 -1.47 2.66 15.59
C PRO A 255 -1.14 4.12 15.38
N THR A 256 -2.11 4.97 15.68
CA THR A 256 -2.08 6.43 15.47
C THR A 256 -0.84 7.08 16.07
N ASP A 257 -0.50 6.73 17.30
CA ASP A 257 0.66 7.30 18.02
C ASP A 257 1.99 6.99 17.33
N ILE A 258 2.15 5.77 16.78
CA ILE A 258 3.35 5.37 16.04
C ILE A 258 3.44 6.15 14.72
N ALA A 259 2.31 6.32 14.02
CA ALA A 259 2.25 7.12 12.79
C ALA A 259 2.58 8.60 13.04
N LEU A 260 2.07 9.18 14.13
CA LEU A 260 2.36 10.57 14.53
C LEU A 260 3.82 10.77 14.94
N GLU A 261 4.42 9.79 15.64
CA GLU A 261 5.84 9.79 15.95
C GLU A 261 6.69 9.79 14.67
N ALA A 262 6.35 8.91 13.70
CA ALA A 262 7.02 8.89 12.41
C ALA A 262 6.89 10.24 11.68
N TYR A 263 5.70 10.83 11.63
CA TYR A 263 5.48 12.14 11.02
C TYR A 263 6.31 13.25 11.67
N SER A 264 6.51 13.20 12.98
CA SER A 264 7.32 14.19 13.70
C SER A 264 8.77 14.27 13.18
N ARG A 265 9.31 13.17 12.66
CA ARG A 265 10.66 13.05 12.10
C ARG A 265 10.75 13.48 10.63
N ALA A 266 9.64 13.58 9.92
CA ALA A 266 9.62 14.07 8.54
C ALA A 266 10.01 15.55 8.51
N ARG A 267 10.67 15.99 7.42
CA ARG A 267 11.06 17.37 7.15
C ARG A 267 10.11 18.03 6.16
N GLU A 268 10.12 19.36 6.14
CA GLU A 268 9.31 20.14 5.20
C GLU A 268 9.75 19.91 3.72
N PRO A 269 8.81 20.05 2.76
CA PRO A 269 7.39 20.35 2.96
C PRO A 269 6.60 19.09 3.36
N LYS A 270 5.81 19.18 4.43
CA LYS A 270 4.98 18.08 4.91
C LYS A 270 3.62 18.57 5.43
N LYS A 271 2.60 17.74 5.27
CA LYS A 271 1.26 17.99 5.77
C LYS A 271 0.71 16.75 6.47
N LEU A 272 0.04 16.95 7.60
CA LEU A 272 -0.70 15.91 8.31
C LEU A 272 -2.19 16.20 8.25
N HIS A 273 -2.98 15.20 7.97
CA HIS A 273 -4.42 15.24 8.15
C HIS A 273 -4.87 14.07 9.03
N ILE A 274 -5.47 14.38 10.16
CA ILE A 274 -6.04 13.38 11.07
C ILE A 274 -7.54 13.31 10.81
N PHE A 275 -8.07 12.09 10.59
CA PHE A 275 -9.48 11.86 10.38
C PHE A 275 -10.07 11.00 11.50
N PRO A 276 -11.33 11.18 11.88
CA PRO A 276 -11.97 10.41 12.93
C PRO A 276 -12.28 8.98 12.46
N GLY A 277 -12.09 8.03 13.38
CA GLY A 277 -12.43 6.62 13.17
C GLY A 277 -11.21 5.69 13.19
N GLY A 278 -11.43 4.44 12.79
CA GLY A 278 -10.42 3.39 12.69
C GLY A 278 -9.77 3.29 11.31
N HIS A 279 -9.01 2.22 11.14
CA HIS A 279 -8.19 1.98 9.95
C HIS A 279 -8.97 2.04 8.63
N PHE A 280 -10.17 1.45 8.62
CA PHE A 280 -10.96 1.29 7.39
C PHE A 280 -11.99 2.41 7.16
N ASP A 281 -12.20 3.32 8.12
CA ASP A 281 -13.19 4.40 7.99
C ASP A 281 -12.84 5.43 6.91
N GLY A 282 -11.57 5.46 6.48
CA GLY A 282 -11.10 6.33 5.40
C GLY A 282 -11.34 5.82 3.99
N TYR A 283 -11.77 4.56 3.81
CA TYR A 283 -11.86 3.94 2.48
C TYR A 283 -13.23 4.09 1.83
N SER A 284 -14.28 4.40 2.58
CA SER A 284 -15.64 4.52 2.04
C SER A 284 -16.46 5.62 2.73
N GLY A 285 -17.61 5.95 2.14
CA GLY A 285 -18.57 6.89 2.71
C GLY A 285 -17.99 8.28 3.01
N LYS A 286 -18.44 8.88 4.12
CA LYS A 286 -18.03 10.24 4.51
C LYS A 286 -16.53 10.37 4.86
N GLY A 287 -15.92 9.29 5.33
CA GLY A 287 -14.48 9.25 5.59
C GLY A 287 -13.69 9.40 4.30
N PHE A 288 -14.02 8.59 3.30
CA PHE A 288 -13.44 8.67 1.97
C PHE A 288 -13.59 10.07 1.35
N GLU A 289 -14.82 10.64 1.34
CA GLU A 289 -15.08 11.98 0.77
C GLU A 289 -14.19 13.06 1.40
N ARG A 290 -14.03 13.03 2.72
CA ARG A 290 -13.21 13.99 3.45
C ARG A 290 -11.73 13.84 3.12
N ILE A 291 -11.22 12.62 3.15
CA ILE A 291 -9.79 12.34 2.95
C ILE A 291 -9.40 12.57 1.50
N SER A 292 -10.19 12.08 0.56
CA SER A 292 -9.92 12.23 -0.88
C SER A 292 -9.93 13.69 -1.32
N SER A 293 -10.79 14.54 -0.73
CA SER A 293 -10.77 15.99 -0.96
C SER A 293 -9.45 16.64 -0.50
N VAL A 294 -8.96 16.29 0.70
CA VAL A 294 -7.67 16.80 1.19
C VAL A 294 -6.50 16.34 0.32
N GLN A 295 -6.56 15.11 -0.18
CA GLN A 295 -5.55 14.55 -1.07
C GLN A 295 -5.59 15.21 -2.46
N VAL A 296 -6.77 15.53 -2.99
CA VAL A 296 -6.94 16.28 -4.24
C VAL A 296 -6.32 17.68 -4.12
N ASP A 297 -6.59 18.40 -3.03
CA ASP A 297 -6.01 19.73 -2.80
C ASP A 297 -4.48 19.67 -2.78
N PHE A 298 -3.92 18.66 -2.12
CA PHE A 298 -2.47 18.46 -2.04
C PHE A 298 -1.85 18.09 -3.39
N LEU A 299 -2.49 17.21 -4.14
CA LEU A 299 -2.06 16.84 -5.51
C LEU A 299 -2.15 18.02 -6.46
N LYS A 300 -3.18 18.86 -6.34
CA LYS A 300 -3.35 20.07 -7.14
C LYS A 300 -2.20 21.05 -6.90
N GLU A 301 -1.80 21.22 -5.65
CA GLU A 301 -0.71 22.14 -5.27
C GLU A 301 0.67 21.64 -5.70
N HIS A 302 0.93 20.33 -5.57
CA HIS A 302 2.30 19.81 -5.65
C HIS A 302 2.59 18.92 -6.87
N LEU A 303 1.57 18.46 -7.61
CA LEU A 303 1.76 17.61 -8.77
C LEU A 303 1.21 18.24 -10.07
N VAL A 304 0.08 18.94 -9.97
CA VAL A 304 -0.54 19.57 -11.14
C VAL A 304 0.09 20.95 -11.42
N GLY A 305 0.35 21.75 -10.39
CA GLY A 305 0.94 23.09 -10.46
C GLY A 305 -0.07 24.18 -10.61
#